data_8024068dd54119dba59a3509e5b352ad
#
_entry.id   8024068dd54119dba59a3509e5b352ad
#
_cell.length_a   1.000
_cell.length_b   1.000
_cell.length_c   1.000
_cell.angle_alpha   90.00
_cell.angle_beta   90.00
_cell.angle_gamma   90.00
#
_symmetry.space_group_name_H-M   'P 1'
#
loop_
_entity.id
_entity.type
_entity.pdbx_description
1 polymer ?
#
loop_
_entity_poly.entity_id
_entity_poly.type
_entity_poly.pdbx_seq_one_letter_code
_entity_poly.pdbx_strand_id
1 'polypeptide(L)'
;AALASTVDTHLNWGSSYWTNDIYKRFICQAWLKRRPSDRSLVWVARGSNMLILVIALLIMTQLTSINEAWQASLLLGAGMGVVLIFRWLWWRMNAWAEIAAILVSLVAAPVLLFTLEDEQQALRLLVMAVVSTAAALMAVRMAGPEERKLLIEFYKKVRPMGFWGPIAKEAGVVDDEGVFRLLRSVGAMMTCGFSVFCLLVGFGSWLTGSPPPYWFPWHTLWVGFLIALGLSLSPLWVWLGFWEGEDERREKKVRVQ
;
A
#
# COMPACT_ATOMS: atom_id res chain seq x y z
N ALA A 1 14.01 14.30 -20.37
CA ALA A 1 14.87 13.91 -19.23
C ALA A 1 14.07 13.20 -18.14
N ALA A 2 13.02 13.80 -17.56
CA ALA A 2 12.24 13.21 -16.46
C ALA A 2 11.63 11.83 -16.80
N LEU A 3 11.02 11.69 -17.98
CA LEU A 3 10.37 10.45 -18.42
C LEU A 3 11.40 9.33 -18.59
N ALA A 4 12.57 9.63 -19.18
CA ALA A 4 13.64 8.65 -19.35
C ALA A 4 14.19 8.17 -17.99
N SER A 5 14.37 9.08 -17.03
CA SER A 5 14.79 8.74 -15.67
C SER A 5 13.80 7.82 -14.95
N THR A 6 12.49 8.07 -15.09
CA THR A 6 11.46 7.22 -14.47
C THR A 6 11.46 5.82 -15.08
N VAL A 7 11.54 5.71 -16.41
CA VAL A 7 11.60 4.41 -17.10
C VAL A 7 12.85 3.64 -16.68
N ASP A 8 14.03 4.29 -16.66
CA ASP A 8 15.29 3.68 -16.23
C ASP A 8 15.20 3.12 -14.80
N THR A 9 14.63 3.90 -13.87
CA THR A 9 14.46 3.46 -12.49
C THR A 9 13.59 2.22 -12.38
N HIS A 10 12.45 2.17 -13.08
CA HIS A 10 11.55 1.02 -13.03
C HIS A 10 12.15 -0.23 -13.69
N LEU A 11 12.86 -0.06 -14.80
CA LEU A 11 13.60 -1.15 -15.45
C LEU A 11 14.67 -1.71 -14.53
N ASN A 12 15.44 -0.84 -13.87
CA ASN A 12 16.49 -1.26 -12.93
C ASN A 12 15.90 -1.99 -11.70
N TRP A 13 14.79 -1.53 -11.16
CA TRP A 13 14.09 -2.23 -10.07
C TRP A 13 13.62 -3.62 -10.53
N GLY A 14 12.90 -3.69 -11.63
CA GLY A 14 12.40 -4.94 -12.17
C GLY A 14 13.51 -5.95 -12.43
N SER A 15 14.60 -5.52 -13.08
CA SER A 15 15.74 -6.40 -13.35
C SER A 15 16.49 -6.81 -12.09
N SER A 16 16.55 -5.95 -11.08
CA SER A 16 17.17 -6.28 -9.80
C SER A 16 16.41 -7.39 -9.08
N TYR A 17 15.09 -7.30 -8.98
CA TYR A 17 14.26 -8.38 -8.42
C TYR A 17 14.39 -9.68 -9.21
N TRP A 18 14.32 -9.59 -10.54
CA TRP A 18 14.47 -10.76 -11.38
C TRP A 18 15.84 -11.44 -11.21
N THR A 19 16.89 -10.65 -11.15
CA THR A 19 18.27 -11.17 -11.06
C THR A 19 18.59 -11.69 -9.66
N ASN A 20 18.25 -10.94 -8.60
CA ASN A 20 18.65 -11.30 -7.25
C ASN A 20 17.69 -12.30 -6.60
N ASP A 21 16.38 -12.08 -6.75
CA ASP A 21 15.41 -12.92 -6.05
C ASP A 21 15.04 -14.16 -6.87
N ILE A 22 14.72 -14.00 -8.15
CA ILE A 22 14.32 -15.15 -8.97
C ILE A 22 15.55 -15.95 -9.41
N TYR A 23 16.49 -15.34 -10.14
CA TYR A 23 17.60 -16.09 -10.71
C TYR A 23 18.60 -16.54 -9.65
N LYS A 24 19.17 -15.61 -8.87
CA LYS A 24 20.21 -15.94 -7.89
C LYS A 24 19.69 -16.78 -6.74
N ARG A 25 18.60 -16.35 -6.10
CA ARG A 25 18.08 -16.99 -4.88
C ARG A 25 17.28 -18.25 -5.21
N PHE A 26 16.26 -18.17 -6.05
CA PHE A 26 15.41 -19.31 -6.35
C PHE A 26 16.07 -20.30 -7.31
N ILE A 27 16.49 -19.84 -8.50
CA ILE A 27 17.01 -20.76 -9.52
C ILE A 27 18.40 -21.30 -9.12
N CYS A 28 19.37 -20.42 -8.84
CA CYS A 28 20.73 -20.87 -8.59
C CYS A 28 20.91 -21.49 -7.21
N GLN A 29 20.48 -20.82 -6.13
CA GLN A 29 20.78 -21.29 -4.78
C GLN A 29 19.80 -22.36 -4.30
N ALA A 30 18.48 -22.15 -4.45
CA ALA A 30 17.49 -23.10 -3.96
C ALA A 30 17.36 -24.34 -4.84
N TRP A 31 17.24 -24.17 -6.15
CA TRP A 31 17.00 -25.28 -7.08
C TRP A 31 18.28 -25.94 -7.57
N LEU A 32 19.21 -25.17 -8.15
CA LEU A 32 20.46 -25.72 -8.71
C LEU A 32 21.58 -25.91 -7.68
N LYS A 33 21.40 -25.39 -6.44
CA LYS A 33 22.40 -25.41 -5.34
C LYS A 33 23.79 -24.92 -5.78
N ARG A 34 23.82 -23.93 -6.69
CA ARG A 34 25.03 -23.32 -7.24
C ARG A 34 25.12 -21.85 -6.84
N ARG A 35 26.35 -21.33 -6.78
CA ARG A 35 26.57 -19.88 -6.74
C ARG A 35 26.72 -19.36 -8.17
N PRO A 36 25.89 -18.39 -8.61
CA PRO A 36 26.03 -17.81 -9.94
C PRO A 36 27.32 -16.99 -10.03
N SER A 37 27.92 -16.95 -11.23
CA SER A 37 29.05 -16.06 -11.48
C SER A 37 28.57 -14.62 -11.69
N ASP A 38 29.43 -13.64 -11.41
CA ASP A 38 29.09 -12.22 -11.61
C ASP A 38 28.74 -11.91 -13.06
N ARG A 39 29.41 -12.55 -14.00
CA ARG A 39 29.09 -12.42 -15.43
C ARG A 39 27.68 -12.92 -15.76
N SER A 40 27.23 -14.03 -15.15
CA SER A 40 25.87 -14.53 -15.36
C SER A 40 24.83 -13.61 -14.79
N LEU A 41 25.09 -13.00 -13.63
CA LEU A 41 24.18 -12.00 -13.01
C LEU A 41 24.02 -10.76 -13.91
N VAL A 42 25.11 -10.26 -14.47
CA VAL A 42 25.05 -9.11 -15.40
C VAL A 42 24.27 -9.45 -16.68
N TRP A 43 24.47 -10.64 -17.27
CA TRP A 43 23.72 -11.03 -18.45
C TRP A 43 22.23 -11.25 -18.17
N VAL A 44 21.89 -11.82 -17.02
CA VAL A 44 20.49 -11.98 -16.59
C VAL A 44 19.86 -10.60 -16.34
N ALA A 45 20.57 -9.66 -15.72
CA ALA A 45 20.06 -8.30 -15.49
C ALA A 45 19.79 -7.59 -16.83
N ARG A 46 20.69 -7.67 -17.79
CA ARG A 46 20.50 -7.09 -19.12
C ARG A 46 19.34 -7.74 -19.89
N GLY A 47 19.27 -9.09 -19.84
CA GLY A 47 18.18 -9.84 -20.47
C GLY A 47 16.82 -9.54 -19.85
N SER A 48 16.73 -9.43 -18.52
CA SER A 48 15.48 -9.07 -17.86
C SER A 48 15.08 -7.62 -18.12
N ASN A 49 16.00 -6.66 -18.22
CA ASN A 49 15.70 -5.30 -18.66
C ASN A 49 15.06 -5.27 -20.05
N MET A 50 15.68 -6.02 -21.01
CA MET A 50 15.13 -6.14 -22.35
C MET A 50 13.74 -6.79 -22.35
N LEU A 51 13.58 -7.88 -21.61
CA LEU A 51 12.31 -8.58 -21.49
C LEU A 51 11.21 -7.67 -20.94
N ILE A 52 11.49 -6.95 -19.84
CA ILE A 52 10.53 -6.01 -19.22
C ILE A 52 10.17 -4.90 -20.21
N LEU A 53 11.16 -4.33 -20.91
CA LEU A 53 10.93 -3.31 -21.93
C LEU A 53 10.04 -3.82 -23.07
N VAL A 54 10.31 -5.01 -23.60
CA VAL A 54 9.50 -5.61 -24.67
C VAL A 54 8.07 -5.85 -24.19
N ILE A 55 7.88 -6.40 -22.99
CA ILE A 55 6.55 -6.61 -22.41
C ILE A 55 5.83 -5.27 -22.25
N ALA A 56 6.51 -4.25 -21.73
CA ALA A 56 5.92 -2.91 -21.58
C ALA A 56 5.48 -2.31 -22.92
N LEU A 57 6.31 -2.45 -23.97
CA LEU A 57 5.97 -2.01 -25.32
C LEU A 57 4.78 -2.78 -25.90
N LEU A 58 4.71 -4.10 -25.69
CA LEU A 58 3.58 -4.92 -26.12
C LEU A 58 2.27 -4.51 -25.40
N ILE A 59 2.33 -4.26 -24.09
CA ILE A 59 1.16 -3.76 -23.35
C ILE A 59 0.76 -2.38 -23.87
N MET A 60 1.72 -1.50 -24.12
CA MET A 60 1.45 -0.15 -24.66
C MET A 60 0.72 -0.18 -26.00
N THR A 61 0.97 -1.19 -26.86
CA THR A 61 0.24 -1.32 -28.13
C THR A 61 -1.26 -1.66 -27.97
N GLN A 62 -1.65 -2.16 -26.80
CA GLN A 62 -3.04 -2.50 -26.49
C GLN A 62 -3.80 -1.35 -25.81
N LEU A 63 -3.08 -0.34 -25.34
CA LEU A 63 -3.68 0.82 -24.67
C LEU A 63 -3.96 1.92 -25.67
N THR A 64 -5.20 2.40 -25.70
CA THR A 64 -5.62 3.46 -26.63
C THR A 64 -5.44 4.85 -26.04
N SER A 65 -5.36 4.95 -24.70
CA SER A 65 -5.22 6.22 -24.00
C SER A 65 -4.38 6.09 -22.71
N ILE A 66 -3.84 7.23 -22.26
CA ILE A 66 -3.14 7.34 -20.96
C ILE A 66 -4.13 7.03 -19.82
N ASN A 67 -5.40 7.36 -19.98
CA ASN A 67 -6.43 7.11 -18.98
C ASN A 67 -6.64 5.60 -18.75
N GLU A 68 -6.64 4.78 -19.79
CA GLU A 68 -6.73 3.32 -19.68
C GLU A 68 -5.52 2.74 -18.94
N ALA A 69 -4.30 3.22 -19.24
CA ALA A 69 -3.10 2.81 -18.53
C ALA A 69 -3.18 3.16 -17.04
N TRP A 70 -3.70 4.34 -16.72
CA TRP A 70 -3.90 4.80 -15.35
C TRP A 70 -4.93 3.95 -14.62
N GLN A 71 -6.08 3.68 -15.23
CA GLN A 71 -7.13 2.83 -14.67
C GLN A 71 -6.62 1.40 -14.40
N ALA A 72 -5.90 0.81 -15.34
CA ALA A 72 -5.28 -0.51 -15.15
C ALA A 72 -4.29 -0.53 -13.97
N SER A 73 -3.47 0.51 -13.85
CA SER A 73 -2.51 0.65 -12.75
C SER A 73 -3.20 0.80 -11.40
N LEU A 74 -4.26 1.62 -11.32
CA LEU A 74 -5.08 1.77 -10.12
C LEU A 74 -5.77 0.46 -9.73
N LEU A 75 -6.27 -0.29 -10.70
CA LEU A 75 -6.94 -1.55 -10.47
C LEU A 75 -6.00 -2.61 -9.89
N LEU A 76 -4.80 -2.76 -10.45
CA LEU A 76 -3.77 -3.63 -9.89
C LEU A 76 -3.33 -3.18 -8.50
N GLY A 77 -3.17 -1.86 -8.29
CA GLY A 77 -2.87 -1.27 -6.99
C GLY A 77 -3.95 -1.55 -5.93
N ALA A 78 -5.22 -1.48 -6.31
CA ALA A 78 -6.34 -1.81 -5.43
C ALA A 78 -6.31 -3.27 -4.98
N GLY A 79 -5.92 -4.18 -5.87
CA GLY A 79 -5.80 -5.60 -5.54
C GLY A 79 -4.70 -5.91 -4.53
N MET A 80 -3.56 -5.25 -4.62
CA MET A 80 -2.42 -5.47 -3.72
C MET A 80 -2.48 -4.61 -2.45
N GLY A 81 -3.07 -3.41 -2.54
CA GLY A 81 -2.97 -2.37 -1.50
C GLY A 81 -3.46 -2.84 -0.13
N VAL A 82 -4.61 -3.52 -0.10
CA VAL A 82 -5.19 -4.04 1.16
C VAL A 82 -4.27 -5.05 1.83
N VAL A 83 -3.70 -5.97 1.07
CA VAL A 83 -2.81 -7.03 1.58
C VAL A 83 -1.51 -6.43 2.13
N LEU A 84 -0.94 -5.44 1.44
CA LEU A 84 0.26 -4.73 1.89
C LEU A 84 0.04 -3.97 3.20
N ILE A 85 -1.17 -3.43 3.42
CA ILE A 85 -1.54 -2.81 4.69
C ILE A 85 -1.68 -3.87 5.79
N PHE A 86 -2.44 -4.95 5.54
CA PHE A 86 -2.64 -6.01 6.51
C PHE A 86 -1.35 -6.72 6.94
N ARG A 87 -0.37 -6.82 6.09
CA ARG A 87 0.95 -7.35 6.39
C ARG A 87 1.62 -6.65 7.60
N TRP A 88 1.41 -5.35 7.76
CA TRP A 88 1.93 -4.59 8.90
C TRP A 88 1.04 -4.69 10.14
N LEU A 89 -0.26 -4.87 9.95
CA LEU A 89 -1.24 -4.80 11.01
C LEU A 89 -1.59 -6.15 11.63
N TRP A 90 -1.30 -7.25 10.95
CA TRP A 90 -1.74 -8.58 11.37
C TRP A 90 -0.66 -9.64 11.24
N TRP A 91 -0.24 -10.21 12.35
CA TRP A 91 0.84 -11.18 12.46
C TRP A 91 0.69 -12.47 11.64
N ARG A 92 -0.53 -12.81 11.22
CA ARG A 92 -0.79 -14.04 10.45
C ARG A 92 -0.57 -13.87 8.95
N MET A 93 -0.42 -12.64 8.46
CA MET A 93 -0.14 -12.41 7.04
C MET A 93 1.21 -13.03 6.68
N ASN A 94 1.24 -13.70 5.53
CA ASN A 94 2.39 -14.42 5.04
C ASN A 94 2.65 -14.12 3.56
N ALA A 95 3.76 -14.60 3.01
CA ALA A 95 4.13 -14.40 1.61
C ALA A 95 3.10 -15.00 0.63
N TRP A 96 2.45 -16.12 1.01
CA TRP A 96 1.42 -16.75 0.17
C TRP A 96 0.19 -15.88 -0.01
N ALA A 97 -0.16 -15.07 0.98
CA ALA A 97 -1.25 -14.09 0.87
C ALA A 97 -0.94 -13.01 -0.19
N GLU A 98 0.30 -12.51 -0.21
CA GLU A 98 0.73 -11.55 -1.22
C GLU A 98 0.73 -12.16 -2.62
N ILE A 99 1.27 -13.37 -2.77
CA ILE A 99 1.27 -14.09 -4.05
C ILE A 99 -0.15 -14.34 -4.54
N ALA A 100 -1.05 -14.79 -3.66
CA ALA A 100 -2.45 -15.03 -4.02
C ALA A 100 -3.16 -13.76 -4.48
N ALA A 101 -2.95 -12.65 -3.77
CA ALA A 101 -3.50 -11.35 -4.16
C ALA A 101 -2.98 -10.88 -5.52
N ILE A 102 -1.68 -11.02 -5.79
CA ILE A 102 -1.06 -10.66 -7.07
C ILE A 102 -1.66 -11.50 -8.20
N LEU A 103 -1.68 -12.83 -8.04
CA LEU A 103 -2.19 -13.73 -9.08
C LEU A 103 -3.66 -13.48 -9.39
N VAL A 104 -4.47 -13.32 -8.35
CA VAL A 104 -5.90 -13.01 -8.51
C VAL A 104 -6.08 -11.64 -9.17
N SER A 105 -5.30 -10.64 -8.79
CA SER A 105 -5.38 -9.31 -9.41
C SER A 105 -5.00 -9.33 -10.89
N LEU A 106 -3.99 -10.09 -11.27
CA LEU A 106 -3.58 -10.24 -12.68
C LEU A 106 -4.67 -10.90 -13.54
N VAL A 107 -5.45 -11.82 -12.97
CA VAL A 107 -6.57 -12.47 -13.68
C VAL A 107 -7.83 -11.60 -13.64
N ALA A 108 -8.15 -11.03 -12.48
CA ALA A 108 -9.36 -10.25 -12.30
C ALA A 108 -9.31 -8.89 -13.01
N ALA A 109 -8.13 -8.25 -13.13
CA ALA A 109 -8.02 -6.95 -13.77
C ALA A 109 -8.56 -6.93 -15.22
N PRO A 110 -8.09 -7.78 -16.14
CA PRO A 110 -8.66 -7.80 -17.49
C PRO A 110 -10.14 -8.16 -17.47
N VAL A 111 -10.58 -9.13 -16.65
CA VAL A 111 -12.01 -9.48 -16.57
C VAL A 111 -12.86 -8.28 -16.18
N LEU A 112 -12.46 -7.52 -15.16
CA LEU A 112 -13.19 -6.33 -14.71
C LEU A 112 -13.15 -5.20 -15.74
N LEU A 113 -12.05 -5.05 -16.48
CA LEU A 113 -11.94 -4.05 -17.55
C LEU A 113 -12.88 -4.37 -18.73
N PHE A 114 -13.09 -5.66 -19.05
CA PHE A 114 -13.97 -6.07 -20.14
C PHE A 114 -15.45 -6.20 -19.74
N THR A 115 -15.77 -6.42 -18.47
CA THR A 115 -17.15 -6.68 -18.01
C THR A 115 -17.86 -5.45 -17.45
N LEU A 116 -17.12 -4.47 -16.94
CA LEU A 116 -17.68 -3.26 -16.36
C LEU A 116 -17.32 -2.05 -17.22
N GLU A 117 -18.23 -1.08 -17.30
CA GLU A 117 -18.05 0.15 -18.07
C GLU A 117 -17.10 1.14 -17.34
N ASP A 118 -16.53 2.09 -18.07
CA ASP A 118 -15.59 3.07 -17.52
C ASP A 118 -16.20 3.97 -16.44
N GLU A 119 -17.51 4.23 -16.53
CA GLU A 119 -18.26 4.97 -15.52
C GLU A 119 -18.34 4.25 -14.17
N GLN A 120 -18.13 2.93 -14.15
CA GLN A 120 -18.17 2.06 -12.97
C GLN A 120 -16.79 1.85 -12.32
N GLN A 121 -15.84 2.77 -12.51
CA GLN A 121 -14.49 2.65 -12.01
C GLN A 121 -14.43 2.38 -10.49
N ALA A 122 -15.26 3.06 -9.69
CA ALA A 122 -15.32 2.83 -8.24
C ALA A 122 -15.73 1.40 -7.90
N LEU A 123 -16.67 0.82 -8.66
CA LEU A 123 -17.11 -0.57 -8.50
C LEU A 123 -16.01 -1.53 -8.90
N ARG A 124 -15.28 -1.28 -10.00
CA ARG A 124 -14.11 -2.08 -10.41
C ARG A 124 -13.08 -2.16 -9.28
N LEU A 125 -12.72 -1.02 -8.68
CA LEU A 125 -11.75 -0.94 -7.58
C LEU A 125 -12.24 -1.68 -6.32
N LEU A 126 -13.50 -1.51 -5.97
CA LEU A 126 -14.10 -2.18 -4.82
C LEU A 126 -14.12 -3.71 -5.00
N VAL A 127 -14.59 -4.19 -6.14
CA VAL A 127 -14.64 -5.62 -6.45
C VAL A 127 -13.23 -6.21 -6.45
N MET A 128 -12.27 -5.52 -7.07
CA MET A 128 -10.86 -5.95 -7.06
C MET A 128 -10.33 -6.07 -5.64
N ALA A 129 -10.51 -5.04 -4.81
CA ALA A 129 -10.05 -5.04 -3.42
C ALA A 129 -10.69 -6.18 -2.60
N VAL A 130 -11.98 -6.44 -2.78
CA VAL A 130 -12.70 -7.52 -2.10
C VAL A 130 -12.21 -8.90 -2.55
N VAL A 131 -12.13 -9.14 -3.86
CA VAL A 131 -11.76 -10.46 -4.42
C VAL A 131 -10.30 -10.80 -4.07
N SER A 132 -9.38 -9.85 -4.23
CA SER A 132 -7.97 -10.06 -3.88
C SER A 132 -7.75 -10.27 -2.38
N THR A 133 -8.49 -9.51 -1.54
CA THR A 133 -8.44 -9.69 -0.08
C THR A 133 -9.00 -11.04 0.33
N ALA A 134 -10.11 -11.50 -0.26
CA ALA A 134 -10.66 -12.82 0.00
C ALA A 134 -9.66 -13.93 -0.38
N ALA A 135 -9.01 -13.83 -1.53
CA ALA A 135 -7.97 -14.76 -1.95
C ALA A 135 -6.77 -14.77 -0.98
N ALA A 136 -6.32 -13.60 -0.53
CA ALA A 136 -5.26 -13.48 0.45
C ALA A 136 -5.64 -14.14 1.80
N LEU A 137 -6.85 -13.90 2.30
CA LEU A 137 -7.35 -14.51 3.54
C LEU A 137 -7.47 -16.04 3.43
N MET A 138 -7.89 -16.56 2.28
CA MET A 138 -7.87 -18.00 2.02
C MET A 138 -6.45 -18.55 2.03
N ALA A 139 -5.50 -17.88 1.39
CA ALA A 139 -4.11 -18.30 1.38
C ALA A 139 -3.50 -18.30 2.80
N VAL A 140 -3.79 -17.30 3.62
CA VAL A 140 -3.39 -17.26 5.04
C VAL A 140 -3.93 -18.47 5.80
N ARG A 141 -5.18 -18.87 5.52
CA ARG A 141 -5.79 -20.04 6.19
C ARG A 141 -5.15 -21.35 5.75
N MET A 142 -4.78 -21.48 4.49
CA MET A 142 -4.22 -22.70 3.92
C MET A 142 -2.74 -22.88 4.28
N ALA A 143 -1.94 -21.83 4.19
CA ALA A 143 -0.50 -21.90 4.43
C ALA A 143 -0.12 -21.76 5.92
N GLY A 144 -1.01 -21.19 6.74
CA GLY A 144 -0.70 -20.90 8.15
C GLY A 144 0.23 -19.70 8.32
N PRO A 145 0.56 -19.33 9.57
CA PRO A 145 1.46 -18.23 9.86
C PRO A 145 2.92 -18.59 9.57
N GLU A 146 3.75 -17.56 9.42
CA GLU A 146 5.21 -17.67 9.34
C GLU A 146 5.81 -18.28 10.64
N GLU A 147 7.08 -18.66 10.58
CA GLU A 147 7.80 -19.25 11.72
C GLU A 147 7.76 -18.31 12.93
N ARG A 148 7.32 -18.83 14.08
CA ARG A 148 7.15 -18.07 15.33
C ARG A 148 8.42 -17.32 15.76
N LYS A 149 9.57 -17.94 15.61
CA LYS A 149 10.86 -17.33 15.96
C LYS A 149 11.12 -16.06 15.15
N LEU A 150 10.86 -16.10 13.86
CA LEU A 150 11.01 -14.96 12.96
C LEU A 150 10.05 -13.81 13.33
N LEU A 151 8.80 -14.15 13.64
CA LEU A 151 7.79 -13.16 14.05
C LEU A 151 8.15 -12.49 15.38
N ILE A 152 8.69 -13.24 16.35
CA ILE A 152 9.14 -12.70 17.63
C ILE A 152 10.34 -11.75 17.44
N GLU A 153 11.33 -12.13 16.62
CA GLU A 153 12.47 -11.28 16.31
C GLU A 153 12.05 -9.99 15.62
N PHE A 154 11.13 -10.11 14.65
CA PHE A 154 10.56 -8.95 13.96
C PHE A 154 9.82 -8.03 14.94
N TYR A 155 8.95 -8.60 15.79
CA TYR A 155 8.19 -7.83 16.77
C TYR A 155 9.11 -7.06 17.75
N LYS A 156 10.17 -7.69 18.24
CA LYS A 156 11.15 -7.05 19.14
C LYS A 156 11.85 -5.85 18.49
N LYS A 157 12.12 -5.92 17.17
CA LYS A 157 12.78 -4.84 16.44
C LYS A 157 11.85 -3.70 16.05
N VAL A 158 10.64 -4.02 15.59
CA VAL A 158 9.76 -3.07 14.89
C VAL A 158 8.62 -2.60 15.78
N ARG A 159 8.12 -3.46 16.69
CA ARG A 159 6.93 -3.21 17.53
C ARG A 159 5.75 -2.66 16.73
N PRO A 160 5.28 -3.37 15.70
CA PRO A 160 4.22 -2.90 14.84
C PRO A 160 2.93 -2.76 15.63
N MET A 161 2.14 -1.76 15.28
CA MET A 161 0.80 -1.57 15.84
C MET A 161 -0.21 -2.54 15.23
N GLY A 162 -1.34 -2.78 15.90
CA GLY A 162 -2.44 -3.60 15.39
C GLY A 162 -2.56 -4.96 16.07
N PHE A 163 -2.85 -6.01 15.30
CA PHE A 163 -3.24 -7.33 15.81
C PHE A 163 -2.03 -8.25 16.04
N TRP A 164 -1.04 -7.79 16.81
CA TRP A 164 0.19 -8.51 17.15
C TRP A 164 0.20 -9.08 18.57
N GLY A 165 -0.88 -8.93 19.34
CA GLY A 165 -0.96 -9.33 20.74
C GLY A 165 -0.45 -10.73 21.09
N PRO A 166 -0.76 -11.81 20.32
CA PRO A 166 -0.22 -13.14 20.58
C PRO A 166 1.31 -13.21 20.50
N ILE A 167 1.91 -12.51 19.53
CA ILE A 167 3.37 -12.46 19.35
C ILE A 167 4.03 -11.56 20.38
N ALA A 168 3.38 -10.45 20.76
CA ALA A 168 3.85 -9.57 21.82
C ALA A 168 4.00 -10.30 23.15
N LYS A 169 3.01 -11.10 23.53
CA LYS A 169 3.02 -11.93 24.74
C LYS A 169 4.18 -12.94 24.72
N GLU A 170 4.39 -13.63 23.61
CA GLU A 170 5.50 -14.58 23.44
C GLU A 170 6.87 -13.88 23.43
N ALA A 171 6.93 -12.64 22.95
CA ALA A 171 8.14 -11.81 22.98
C ALA A 171 8.49 -11.26 24.37
N GLY A 172 7.60 -11.45 25.37
CA GLY A 172 7.76 -10.92 26.73
C GLY A 172 7.49 -9.41 26.81
N VAL A 173 6.76 -8.85 25.83
CA VAL A 173 6.40 -7.43 25.80
C VAL A 173 4.92 -7.30 26.13
N VAL A 174 4.59 -6.54 27.17
CA VAL A 174 3.21 -6.18 27.47
C VAL A 174 2.80 -5.07 26.50
N ASP A 175 2.04 -5.42 25.49
CA ASP A 175 1.50 -4.45 24.50
C ASP A 175 -0.03 -4.53 24.51
N ASP A 176 -0.62 -3.96 25.55
CA ASP A 176 -2.08 -3.88 25.66
C ASP A 176 -2.69 -2.77 24.80
N GLU A 177 -1.88 -1.88 24.24
CA GLU A 177 -2.31 -0.70 23.51
C GLU A 177 -2.16 -0.78 21.99
N GLY A 178 -1.64 -1.88 21.42
CA GLY A 178 -1.35 -1.97 19.99
C GLY A 178 -2.56 -1.70 19.09
N VAL A 179 -3.74 -2.18 19.46
CA VAL A 179 -5.00 -1.93 18.73
C VAL A 179 -5.49 -0.49 18.98
N PHE A 180 -5.36 0.02 20.19
CA PHE A 180 -5.75 1.39 20.52
C PHE A 180 -4.90 2.41 19.76
N ARG A 181 -3.58 2.19 19.71
CA ARG A 181 -2.66 3.01 18.90
C ARG A 181 -3.04 2.99 17.42
N LEU A 182 -3.41 1.83 16.89
CA LEU A 182 -3.90 1.71 15.51
C LEU A 182 -5.17 2.53 15.29
N LEU A 183 -6.19 2.37 16.14
CA LEU A 183 -7.46 3.10 16.01
C LEU A 183 -7.24 4.62 16.10
N ARG A 184 -6.39 5.06 17.01
CA ARG A 184 -6.02 6.47 17.14
C ARG A 184 -5.31 7.00 15.89
N SER A 185 -4.35 6.24 15.35
CA SER A 185 -3.63 6.62 14.12
C SER A 185 -4.54 6.67 12.90
N VAL A 186 -5.48 5.71 12.77
CA VAL A 186 -6.51 5.73 11.73
C VAL A 186 -7.43 6.93 11.91
N GLY A 187 -7.85 7.22 13.14
CA GLY A 187 -8.64 8.41 13.44
C GLY A 187 -7.93 9.72 13.07
N ALA A 188 -6.62 9.82 13.40
CA ALA A 188 -5.79 10.96 13.01
C ALA A 188 -5.68 11.10 11.48
N MET A 189 -5.45 9.99 10.79
CA MET A 189 -5.35 9.97 9.33
C MET A 189 -6.66 10.39 8.65
N MET A 190 -7.79 9.85 9.10
CA MET A 190 -9.11 10.18 8.54
C MET A 190 -9.50 11.64 8.80
N THR A 191 -9.29 12.14 10.02
CA THR A 191 -9.59 13.54 10.36
C THR A 191 -8.65 14.50 9.65
N CYS A 192 -7.36 14.16 9.50
CA CYS A 192 -6.41 14.95 8.73
C CYS A 192 -6.80 14.97 7.23
N GLY A 193 -7.08 13.81 6.63
CA GLY A 193 -7.51 13.72 5.25
C GLY A 193 -8.77 14.54 4.96
N PHE A 194 -9.77 14.44 5.83
CA PHE A 194 -11.01 15.22 5.72
C PHE A 194 -10.79 16.71 5.94
N SER A 195 -9.95 17.12 6.90
CA SER A 195 -9.56 18.51 7.14
C SER A 195 -8.90 19.11 5.89
N VAL A 196 -7.89 18.41 5.32
CA VAL A 196 -7.18 18.85 4.11
C VAL A 196 -8.13 18.90 2.91
N PHE A 197 -9.02 17.92 2.74
CA PHE A 197 -10.04 17.92 1.70
C PHE A 197 -10.94 19.14 1.79
N CYS A 198 -11.47 19.47 2.99
CA CYS A 198 -12.30 20.65 3.21
C CYS A 198 -11.55 21.95 2.87
N LEU A 199 -10.28 22.06 3.27
CA LEU A 199 -9.46 23.22 2.95
C LEU A 199 -9.19 23.34 1.45
N LEU A 200 -8.81 22.26 0.79
CA LEU A 200 -8.56 22.26 -0.66
C LEU A 200 -9.81 22.62 -1.47
N VAL A 201 -10.96 22.01 -1.14
CA VAL A 201 -12.22 22.33 -1.81
C VAL A 201 -12.67 23.73 -1.50
N GLY A 202 -12.57 24.17 -0.23
CA GLY A 202 -12.96 25.51 0.19
C GLY A 202 -12.13 26.61 -0.49
N PHE A 203 -10.80 26.52 -0.40
CA PHE A 203 -9.90 27.47 -1.08
C PHE A 203 -9.98 27.37 -2.60
N GLY A 204 -10.08 26.15 -3.16
CA GLY A 204 -10.25 25.94 -4.59
C GLY A 204 -11.53 26.59 -5.12
N SER A 205 -12.68 26.36 -4.47
CA SER A 205 -13.95 26.98 -4.84
C SER A 205 -13.91 28.51 -4.73
N TRP A 206 -13.22 29.02 -3.71
CA TRP A 206 -13.03 30.48 -3.56
C TRP A 206 -12.19 31.07 -4.71
N LEU A 207 -11.08 30.42 -5.09
CA LEU A 207 -10.19 30.89 -6.14
C LEU A 207 -10.82 30.80 -7.55
N THR A 208 -11.54 29.72 -7.83
CA THR A 208 -12.11 29.47 -9.16
C THR A 208 -13.53 30.02 -9.33
N GLY A 209 -14.18 30.47 -8.24
CA GLY A 209 -15.58 30.85 -8.26
C GLY A 209 -16.53 29.68 -8.56
N SER A 210 -16.11 28.44 -8.30
CA SER A 210 -16.91 27.24 -8.60
C SER A 210 -18.21 27.24 -7.82
N PRO A 211 -19.37 26.93 -8.47
CA PRO A 211 -20.66 26.95 -7.78
C PRO A 211 -20.70 25.91 -6.65
N PRO A 212 -21.43 26.20 -5.57
CA PRO A 212 -21.66 25.23 -4.50
C PRO A 212 -22.53 24.08 -5.03
N PRO A 213 -22.64 22.95 -4.27
CA PRO A 213 -23.57 21.88 -4.62
C PRO A 213 -25.00 22.41 -4.78
N TYR A 214 -25.78 21.82 -5.70
CA TYR A 214 -27.16 22.28 -6.05
C TYR A 214 -28.11 22.36 -4.85
N TRP A 215 -27.84 21.61 -3.76
CA TRP A 215 -28.62 21.61 -2.52
C TRP A 215 -28.20 22.71 -1.54
N PHE A 216 -27.14 23.48 -1.82
CA PHE A 216 -26.65 24.56 -0.95
C PHE A 216 -26.47 25.85 -1.76
N PRO A 217 -27.43 26.79 -1.74
CA PRO A 217 -27.49 27.89 -2.71
C PRO A 217 -26.50 29.04 -2.45
N TRP A 218 -25.88 29.12 -1.27
CA TRP A 218 -25.05 30.27 -0.88
C TRP A 218 -23.56 29.98 -1.02
N HIS A 219 -22.94 30.43 -2.09
CA HIS A 219 -21.51 30.20 -2.37
C HIS A 219 -20.58 30.63 -1.23
N THR A 220 -20.72 31.88 -0.75
CA THR A 220 -19.84 32.43 0.32
C THR A 220 -19.95 31.65 1.63
N LEU A 221 -21.16 31.24 1.99
CA LEU A 221 -21.38 30.42 3.18
C LEU A 221 -20.81 29.01 3.01
N TRP A 222 -20.93 28.43 1.83
CA TRP A 222 -20.35 27.13 1.51
C TRP A 222 -18.82 27.13 1.66
N VAL A 223 -18.16 28.10 1.05
CA VAL A 223 -16.71 28.29 1.14
C VAL A 223 -16.28 28.53 2.58
N GLY A 224 -16.95 29.45 3.28
CA GLY A 224 -16.67 29.75 4.67
C GLY A 224 -16.84 28.55 5.59
N PHE A 225 -17.91 27.76 5.39
CA PHE A 225 -18.15 26.52 6.12
C PHE A 225 -17.04 25.49 5.93
N LEU A 226 -16.63 25.23 4.69
CA LEU A 226 -15.56 24.27 4.40
C LEU A 226 -14.22 24.69 5.01
N ILE A 227 -13.85 25.97 4.88
CA ILE A 227 -12.60 26.47 5.45
C ILE A 227 -12.66 26.40 6.99
N ALA A 228 -13.76 26.85 7.60
CA ALA A 228 -13.93 26.79 9.05
C ALA A 228 -13.90 25.34 9.57
N LEU A 229 -14.57 24.41 8.88
CA LEU A 229 -14.56 22.99 9.21
C LEU A 229 -13.15 22.40 9.11
N GLY A 230 -12.44 22.65 8.02
CA GLY A 230 -11.07 22.18 7.82
C GLY A 230 -10.12 22.70 8.90
N LEU A 231 -10.21 23.99 9.26
CA LEU A 231 -9.41 24.59 10.32
C LEU A 231 -9.80 24.06 11.71
N SER A 232 -11.07 23.86 12.00
CA SER A 232 -11.53 23.34 13.30
C SER A 232 -11.12 21.89 13.55
N LEU A 233 -10.96 21.09 12.50
CA LEU A 233 -10.48 19.71 12.60
C LEU A 233 -8.97 19.63 12.78
N SER A 234 -8.21 20.70 12.47
CA SER A 234 -6.75 20.65 12.53
C SER A 234 -6.19 20.38 13.94
N PRO A 235 -6.67 20.97 15.05
CA PRO A 235 -6.18 20.62 16.37
C PRO A 235 -6.54 19.18 16.78
N LEU A 236 -7.65 18.64 16.29
CA LEU A 236 -8.06 17.28 16.61
C LEU A 236 -7.10 16.23 16.03
N TRP A 237 -6.77 16.31 14.75
CA TRP A 237 -5.84 15.34 14.17
C TRP A 237 -4.39 15.56 14.62
N VAL A 238 -4.00 16.81 14.96
CA VAL A 238 -2.70 17.08 15.59
C VAL A 238 -2.65 16.40 16.96
N TRP A 239 -3.69 16.57 17.78
CA TRP A 239 -3.77 15.92 19.09
C TRP A 239 -3.77 14.38 18.96
N LEU A 240 -4.56 13.82 18.06
CA LEU A 240 -4.61 12.38 17.82
C LEU A 240 -3.27 11.83 17.29
N GLY A 241 -2.60 12.54 16.41
CA GLY A 241 -1.38 12.07 15.74
C GLY A 241 -0.11 12.21 16.58
N PHE A 242 0.01 13.28 17.35
CA PHE A 242 1.22 13.63 18.10
C PHE A 242 1.13 13.38 19.61
N TRP A 243 0.00 12.87 20.11
CA TRP A 243 -0.12 12.53 21.51
C TRP A 243 0.74 11.28 21.82
N GLU A 244 1.81 11.48 22.57
CA GLU A 244 2.65 10.39 23.06
C GLU A 244 2.01 9.82 24.35
N GLY A 245 1.75 8.51 24.36
CA GLY A 245 1.35 7.80 25.57
C GLY A 245 2.42 7.89 26.66
N GLU A 246 2.03 7.74 27.92
CA GLU A 246 2.98 7.80 29.05
C GLU A 246 4.09 6.73 28.95
N ASP A 247 3.78 5.58 28.35
CA ASP A 247 4.75 4.49 28.18
C ASP A 247 5.80 4.79 27.12
N GLU A 248 5.45 5.47 26.01
CA GLU A 248 6.45 5.94 25.04
C GLU A 248 7.38 7.00 25.63
N ARG A 249 6.87 7.87 26.49
CA ARG A 249 7.70 8.83 27.23
C ARG A 249 8.65 8.16 28.23
N ARG A 250 8.21 7.07 28.89
CA ARG A 250 9.07 6.28 29.80
C ARG A 250 10.16 5.55 29.02
N GLU A 251 9.83 4.92 27.89
CA GLU A 251 10.82 4.23 27.05
C GLU A 251 11.88 5.17 26.46
N LYS A 252 11.47 6.37 25.99
CA LYS A 252 12.43 7.39 25.53
C LYS A 252 13.37 7.83 26.64
N LYS A 253 12.88 7.97 27.89
CA LYS A 253 13.73 8.32 29.05
C LYS A 253 14.75 7.22 29.38
N VAL A 254 14.37 5.95 29.25
CA VAL A 254 15.28 4.80 29.54
C VAL A 254 16.33 4.62 28.42
N ARG A 255 16.04 5.00 27.18
CA ARG A 255 17.02 4.93 26.08
C ARG A 255 18.06 6.05 26.08
N VAL A 256 17.82 7.13 26.81
CA VAL A 256 18.73 8.30 26.89
C VAL A 256 19.65 8.22 28.11
N GLN A 257 19.41 7.30 29.03
CA GLN A 257 20.29 6.91 30.11
C GLN A 257 21.16 5.68 29.75
#